data_4f6d11bf97cf43c8fdc790a1838e07d6
#
_entry.id   4f6d11bf97cf43c8fdc790a1838e07d6
#
_cell.length_a   1.000
_cell.length_b   1.000
_cell.length_c   1.000
_cell.angle_alpha   90.00
_cell.angle_beta   90.00
_cell.angle_gamma   90.00
#
_symmetry.space_group_name_H-M   'P 1'
#
loop_
_entity.id
_entity.type
_entity.pdbx_description
1 polymer ?
#
loop_
_entity_poly.entity_id
_entity_poly.type
_entity_poly.pdbx_seq_one_letter_code
_entity_poly.pdbx_strand_id
1 'polypeptide(L)'
;MKKLLSILMTLALSAFSASAQNQKNTSKMLYHGGPVLTGIQDIYVIWYGCWNSTCGIYFDPQTHDIVADFLITIGNSPYAQINSTYKDASAQPAASSFIYGGSVLDGNYAYGTELTRSGIESMLADKFNSGQLPEDPNGIYIVIGSADISSNEAGFCVPSAPPFHTAGIIHGGYVRYMFLGHPNRCPSLAGPWFSPSGPTPNGNYAGDVLVANLVHALNGLVTNPLGNAWFDRYGLENTDKCVDASGQPSFGQTYLTANGARANIKLGLRDFLLPQNWVNDRKGRCAMSL
;
A
#
# COMPACT_ATOMS: atom_id res chain seq x y z
N MET A 1 -17.55 18.27 -42.06
CA MET A 1 -16.46 19.01 -41.40
C MET A 1 -16.55 18.96 -39.87
N LYS A 2 -17.71 19.21 -39.21
CA LYS A 2 -17.78 19.17 -37.71
C LYS A 2 -17.48 17.81 -37.07
N LYS A 3 -17.80 16.67 -37.68
CA LYS A 3 -17.47 15.32 -37.14
C LYS A 3 -15.98 14.94 -37.24
N LEU A 4 -15.26 15.42 -38.26
CA LEU A 4 -13.80 15.19 -38.40
C LEU A 4 -12.99 15.99 -37.37
N LEU A 5 -13.46 17.21 -37.06
CA LEU A 5 -12.78 18.06 -36.04
C LEU A 5 -12.93 17.49 -34.65
N SER A 6 -14.09 16.86 -34.33
CA SER A 6 -14.31 16.22 -33.02
C SER A 6 -13.42 14.99 -32.80
N ILE A 7 -13.18 14.19 -33.86
CA ILE A 7 -12.30 12.99 -33.79
C ILE A 7 -10.82 13.39 -33.67
N LEU A 8 -10.40 14.44 -34.36
CA LEU A 8 -9.02 14.94 -34.24
C LEU A 8 -8.73 15.55 -32.85
N MET A 9 -9.71 16.21 -32.26
CA MET A 9 -9.56 16.81 -30.93
C MET A 9 -9.51 15.76 -29.82
N THR A 10 -10.28 14.66 -29.90
CA THR A 10 -10.22 13.54 -28.97
C THR A 10 -8.92 12.74 -29.10
N LEU A 11 -8.42 12.53 -30.31
CA LEU A 11 -7.11 11.88 -30.54
C LEU A 11 -5.93 12.73 -30.03
N ALA A 12 -5.99 14.05 -30.17
CA ALA A 12 -4.96 14.94 -29.66
C ALA A 12 -4.93 14.99 -28.12
N LEU A 13 -6.09 15.00 -27.46
CA LEU A 13 -6.15 14.95 -25.99
C LEU A 13 -5.62 13.63 -25.42
N SER A 14 -5.95 12.51 -26.04
CA SER A 14 -5.46 11.19 -25.59
C SER A 14 -3.93 11.04 -25.80
N ALA A 15 -3.38 11.59 -26.89
CA ALA A 15 -1.94 11.59 -27.13
C ALA A 15 -1.18 12.51 -26.15
N PHE A 16 -1.77 13.64 -25.76
CA PHE A 16 -1.17 14.53 -24.76
C PHE A 16 -1.17 13.89 -23.36
N SER A 17 -2.24 13.21 -23.00
CA SER A 17 -2.32 12.50 -21.71
C SER A 17 -1.32 11.35 -21.63
N ALA A 18 -1.18 10.56 -22.69
CA ALA A 18 -0.22 9.45 -22.76
C ALA A 18 1.23 9.94 -22.71
N SER A 19 1.56 11.05 -23.36
CA SER A 19 2.91 11.62 -23.34
C SER A 19 3.27 12.21 -21.98
N ALA A 20 2.32 12.87 -21.30
CA ALA A 20 2.52 13.39 -19.95
C ALA A 20 2.71 12.27 -18.92
N GLN A 21 1.95 11.19 -19.03
CA GLN A 21 2.10 10.01 -18.17
C GLN A 21 3.44 9.30 -18.42
N ASN A 22 3.87 9.16 -19.67
CA ASN A 22 5.17 8.58 -20.00
C ASN A 22 6.33 9.41 -19.44
N GLN A 23 6.24 10.74 -19.44
CA GLN A 23 7.23 11.62 -18.81
C GLN A 23 7.28 11.43 -17.27
N LYS A 24 6.16 11.23 -16.60
CA LYS A 24 6.11 10.93 -15.16
C LYS A 24 6.79 9.59 -14.88
N ASN A 25 6.49 8.56 -15.65
CA ASN A 25 7.04 7.22 -15.46
C ASN A 25 8.56 7.13 -15.74
N THR A 26 9.13 8.04 -16.54
CA THR A 26 10.56 8.07 -16.85
C THR A 26 11.36 9.08 -16.01
N SER A 27 10.70 9.89 -15.17
CA SER A 27 11.40 10.85 -14.30
C SER A 27 12.27 10.11 -13.28
N LYS A 28 13.43 10.70 -12.92
CA LYS A 28 14.33 10.09 -11.92
C LYS A 28 13.77 10.29 -10.51
N MET A 29 13.96 9.28 -9.67
CA MET A 29 13.81 9.42 -8.22
C MET A 29 14.94 10.27 -7.69
N LEU A 30 14.60 11.21 -6.80
CA LEU A 30 15.55 12.14 -6.19
C LEU A 30 15.51 11.99 -4.68
N TYR A 31 16.68 11.99 -4.06
CA TYR A 31 16.80 12.03 -2.60
C TYR A 31 16.79 13.48 -2.11
N HIS A 32 15.88 13.81 -1.20
CA HIS A 32 15.65 15.15 -0.68
C HIS A 32 16.19 15.35 0.74
N GLY A 33 16.95 14.35 1.25
CA GLY A 33 17.65 14.47 2.54
C GLY A 33 16.86 14.02 3.77
N GLY A 34 15.60 13.62 3.61
CA GLY A 34 14.78 13.10 4.72
C GLY A 34 15.18 11.68 5.16
N PRO A 35 14.61 11.20 6.26
CA PRO A 35 14.91 9.87 6.76
C PRO A 35 14.38 8.78 5.83
N VAL A 36 15.08 7.64 5.84
CA VAL A 36 14.70 6.37 5.20
C VAL A 36 14.70 5.32 6.30
N LEU A 37 13.73 4.43 6.31
CA LEU A 37 13.75 3.32 7.27
C LEU A 37 14.80 2.30 6.83
N THR A 38 15.71 1.95 7.71
CA THR A 38 16.83 1.04 7.42
C THR A 38 16.83 -0.14 8.37
N GLY A 39 17.51 -1.23 8.01
CA GLY A 39 17.58 -2.44 8.83
C GLY A 39 16.29 -3.27 8.79
N ILE A 40 16.03 -4.00 9.87
CA ILE A 40 14.83 -4.83 10.02
C ILE A 40 13.72 -3.97 10.61
N GLN A 41 12.51 -4.09 10.06
CA GLN A 41 11.31 -3.44 10.58
C GLN A 41 10.33 -4.48 11.08
N ASP A 42 9.73 -4.24 12.26
CA ASP A 42 8.70 -5.08 12.83
C ASP A 42 7.32 -4.53 12.47
N ILE A 43 6.41 -5.39 12.01
CA ILE A 43 5.10 -4.97 11.52
C ILE A 43 4.00 -5.46 12.48
N TYR A 44 3.19 -4.53 12.96
CA TYR A 44 2.05 -4.76 13.84
C TYR A 44 0.75 -4.35 13.16
N VAL A 45 -0.32 -5.14 13.31
CA VAL A 45 -1.61 -4.86 12.69
C VAL A 45 -2.68 -4.60 13.75
N ILE A 46 -3.46 -3.55 13.56
CA ILE A 46 -4.68 -3.27 14.33
C ILE A 46 -5.87 -3.47 13.39
N TRP A 47 -6.70 -4.46 13.70
CA TRP A 47 -7.96 -4.71 13.03
C TRP A 47 -9.04 -3.87 13.73
N TYR A 48 -9.33 -2.69 13.19
CA TYR A 48 -10.25 -1.73 13.80
C TYR A 48 -11.66 -1.85 13.24
N GLY A 49 -12.66 -1.89 14.16
CA GLY A 49 -14.08 -2.00 13.83
C GLY A 49 -14.61 -3.43 13.92
N CYS A 50 -15.62 -3.76 13.16
CA CYS A 50 -16.29 -5.06 13.22
C CYS A 50 -15.57 -6.14 12.41
N TRP A 51 -14.69 -6.89 13.06
CA TRP A 51 -13.92 -7.98 12.48
C TRP A 51 -14.23 -9.35 13.11
N ASN A 52 -15.51 -9.65 13.32
CA ASN A 52 -15.96 -10.92 13.88
C ASN A 52 -17.25 -11.41 13.22
N SER A 53 -17.72 -12.59 13.57
CA SER A 53 -18.90 -13.23 12.96
C SER A 53 -20.22 -12.44 13.12
N THR A 54 -20.27 -11.43 14.00
CA THR A 54 -21.45 -10.57 14.13
C THR A 54 -21.53 -9.47 13.06
N CYS A 55 -20.47 -9.27 12.27
CA CYS A 55 -20.37 -8.25 11.23
C CYS A 55 -21.12 -8.61 9.94
N GLY A 56 -21.86 -9.71 9.92
CA GLY A 56 -22.66 -10.12 8.77
C GLY A 56 -21.81 -10.45 7.53
N ILE A 57 -22.26 -10.01 6.36
CA ILE A 57 -21.65 -10.34 5.08
C ILE A 57 -20.26 -9.74 4.84
N TYR A 58 -19.83 -8.81 5.68
CA TYR A 58 -18.53 -8.16 5.57
C TYR A 58 -17.42 -8.87 6.36
N PHE A 59 -17.78 -9.85 7.19
CA PHE A 59 -16.81 -10.65 7.91
C PHE A 59 -16.36 -11.83 7.07
N ASP A 60 -15.06 -11.88 6.82
CA ASP A 60 -14.40 -13.03 6.23
C ASP A 60 -13.10 -13.31 6.99
N PRO A 61 -13.02 -14.41 7.76
CA PRO A 61 -11.84 -14.76 8.54
C PRO A 61 -10.59 -14.98 7.66
N GLN A 62 -10.77 -15.39 6.41
CA GLN A 62 -9.65 -15.61 5.49
C GLN A 62 -8.90 -14.31 5.16
N THR A 63 -9.55 -13.14 5.26
CA THR A 63 -8.89 -11.84 5.07
C THR A 63 -7.72 -11.66 6.04
N HIS A 64 -7.91 -12.00 7.32
CA HIS A 64 -6.84 -11.93 8.33
C HIS A 64 -5.68 -12.87 7.98
N ASP A 65 -5.97 -14.11 7.61
CA ASP A 65 -4.96 -15.10 7.27
C ASP A 65 -4.15 -14.71 6.02
N ILE A 66 -4.82 -14.17 4.99
CA ILE A 66 -4.16 -13.71 3.76
C ILE A 66 -3.18 -12.57 4.05
N VAL A 67 -3.60 -11.57 4.85
CA VAL A 67 -2.75 -10.44 5.22
C VAL A 67 -1.59 -10.91 6.12
N ALA A 68 -1.85 -11.78 7.10
CA ALA A 68 -0.80 -12.32 7.99
C ALA A 68 0.22 -13.15 7.21
N ASP A 69 -0.22 -14.07 6.34
CA ASP A 69 0.67 -14.90 5.51
C ASP A 69 1.52 -14.03 4.57
N PHE A 70 0.94 -12.95 4.02
CA PHE A 70 1.69 -11.98 3.24
C PHE A 70 2.78 -11.31 4.08
N LEU A 71 2.45 -10.78 5.26
CA LEU A 71 3.39 -10.08 6.14
C LEU A 71 4.51 -10.98 6.65
N ILE A 72 4.22 -12.26 6.90
CA ILE A 72 5.22 -13.27 7.29
C ILE A 72 6.20 -13.56 6.15
N THR A 73 5.76 -13.46 4.89
CA THR A 73 6.53 -13.97 3.74
C THR A 73 7.13 -12.89 2.85
N ILE A 74 6.71 -11.63 2.98
CA ILE A 74 7.21 -10.52 2.13
C ILE A 74 8.65 -10.13 2.47
N GLY A 75 9.04 -10.22 3.74
CA GLY A 75 10.38 -9.84 4.19
C GLY A 75 11.47 -10.64 3.47
N ASN A 76 12.52 -9.96 3.03
CA ASN A 76 13.64 -10.52 2.26
C ASN A 76 13.25 -11.18 0.91
N SER A 77 12.00 -11.05 0.46
CA SER A 77 11.60 -11.53 -0.86
C SER A 77 12.33 -10.74 -1.97
N PRO A 78 12.48 -11.30 -3.19
CA PRO A 78 13.04 -10.57 -4.33
C PRO A 78 12.30 -9.25 -4.61
N TYR A 79 11.01 -9.20 -4.31
CA TYR A 79 10.20 -7.98 -4.43
C TYR A 79 10.59 -6.93 -3.38
N ALA A 80 10.66 -7.30 -2.10
CA ALA A 80 11.05 -6.39 -1.03
C ALA A 80 12.49 -5.86 -1.20
N GLN A 81 13.39 -6.67 -1.81
CA GLN A 81 14.77 -6.25 -2.10
C GLN A 81 14.84 -5.03 -3.04
N ILE A 82 13.81 -4.72 -3.81
CA ILE A 82 13.77 -3.49 -4.61
C ILE A 82 13.99 -2.25 -3.75
N ASN A 83 13.47 -2.23 -2.52
CA ASN A 83 13.62 -1.09 -1.60
C ASN A 83 15.09 -0.81 -1.27
N SER A 84 15.98 -1.81 -1.29
CA SER A 84 17.42 -1.64 -1.04
C SER A 84 18.14 -0.76 -2.09
N THR A 85 17.49 -0.46 -3.21
CA THR A 85 18.03 0.47 -4.21
C THR A 85 17.90 1.93 -3.79
N TYR A 86 17.14 2.22 -2.74
CA TYR A 86 17.01 3.52 -2.09
C TYR A 86 17.93 3.58 -0.88
N LYS A 87 18.57 4.71 -0.65
CA LYS A 87 19.55 4.85 0.43
C LYS A 87 19.29 6.11 1.23
N ASP A 88 19.63 6.07 2.51
CA ASP A 88 19.67 7.26 3.36
C ASP A 88 20.93 8.13 3.10
N ALA A 89 21.07 9.22 3.87
CA ALA A 89 22.22 10.13 3.77
C ALA A 89 23.57 9.44 4.10
N SER A 90 23.54 8.34 4.85
CA SER A 90 24.73 7.55 5.22
C SER A 90 24.97 6.39 4.26
N ALA A 91 24.28 6.35 3.12
CA ALA A 91 24.32 5.28 2.11
C ALA A 91 23.79 3.91 2.62
N GLN A 92 23.06 3.89 3.74
CA GLN A 92 22.40 2.67 4.23
C GLN A 92 21.18 2.38 3.36
N PRO A 93 20.96 1.13 2.94
CA PRO A 93 19.82 0.78 2.10
C PRO A 93 18.51 0.85 2.89
N ALA A 94 17.43 1.22 2.21
CA ALA A 94 16.09 1.15 2.76
C ALA A 94 15.70 -0.29 3.11
N ALA A 95 14.84 -0.43 4.12
CA ALA A 95 14.43 -1.71 4.66
C ALA A 95 13.80 -2.62 3.59
N SER A 96 14.25 -3.86 3.56
CA SER A 96 13.72 -4.96 2.75
C SER A 96 13.44 -6.21 3.58
N SER A 97 13.78 -6.16 4.87
CA SER A 97 13.54 -7.22 5.84
C SER A 97 12.45 -6.80 6.79
N PHE A 98 11.38 -7.59 6.84
CA PHE A 98 10.21 -7.34 7.68
C PHE A 98 9.92 -8.57 8.52
N ILE A 99 9.53 -8.33 9.79
CA ILE A 99 9.09 -9.37 10.73
C ILE A 99 7.64 -9.04 11.11
N TYR A 100 6.75 -10.00 10.97
CA TYR A 100 5.39 -9.85 11.47
C TYR A 100 5.36 -10.04 12.99
N GLY A 101 5.18 -8.94 13.72
CA GLY A 101 5.16 -8.88 15.19
C GLY A 101 3.81 -9.25 15.81
N GLY A 102 2.77 -9.40 14.98
CA GLY A 102 1.44 -9.80 15.44
C GLY A 102 0.34 -8.78 15.18
N SER A 103 -0.86 -9.08 15.68
CA SER A 103 -2.02 -8.21 15.51
C SER A 103 -2.90 -8.15 16.75
N VAL A 104 -3.72 -7.09 16.84
CA VAL A 104 -4.76 -6.92 17.84
C VAL A 104 -6.09 -6.59 17.15
N LEU A 105 -7.19 -7.03 17.79
CA LEU A 105 -8.55 -6.65 17.39
C LEU A 105 -9.00 -5.45 18.27
N ASP A 106 -9.57 -4.44 17.63
CA ASP A 106 -10.14 -3.28 18.31
C ASP A 106 -11.56 -3.00 17.78
N GLY A 107 -12.53 -3.68 18.35
CA GLY A 107 -13.94 -3.61 17.96
C GLY A 107 -14.80 -2.70 18.84
N ASN A 108 -14.20 -1.85 19.67
CA ASN A 108 -14.94 -1.02 20.61
C ASN A 108 -15.38 0.35 20.04
N TYR A 109 -14.89 0.71 18.85
CA TYR A 109 -15.19 1.97 18.17
C TYR A 109 -14.87 3.24 18.97
N ALA A 110 -13.90 3.20 19.87
CA ALA A 110 -13.54 4.34 20.72
C ALA A 110 -13.13 5.59 19.94
N TYR A 111 -12.68 5.42 18.69
CA TYR A 111 -12.24 6.50 17.80
C TYR A 111 -13.26 6.80 16.68
N GLY A 112 -14.49 6.27 16.79
CA GLY A 112 -15.58 6.45 15.83
C GLY A 112 -15.46 5.60 14.58
N THR A 113 -16.35 5.83 13.62
CA THR A 113 -16.39 5.11 12.33
C THR A 113 -15.76 5.90 11.19
N GLU A 114 -15.44 7.18 11.41
CA GLU A 114 -14.63 8.00 10.50
C GLU A 114 -13.33 8.37 11.22
N LEU A 115 -12.26 7.67 10.86
CA LEU A 115 -10.96 7.86 11.50
C LEU A 115 -10.27 9.11 10.96
N THR A 116 -9.81 9.94 11.89
CA THR A 116 -8.87 11.04 11.63
C THR A 116 -7.44 10.59 11.90
N ARG A 117 -6.46 11.35 11.44
CA ARG A 117 -5.04 11.11 11.79
C ARG A 117 -4.84 11.13 13.30
N SER A 118 -5.40 12.14 13.98
CA SER A 118 -5.32 12.24 15.45
C SER A 118 -6.02 11.07 16.15
N GLY A 119 -7.11 10.55 15.58
CA GLY A 119 -7.79 9.36 16.10
C GLY A 119 -6.91 8.11 16.00
N ILE A 120 -6.22 7.93 14.86
CA ILE A 120 -5.26 6.82 14.67
C ILE A 120 -4.07 6.96 15.64
N GLU A 121 -3.51 8.16 15.80
CA GLU A 121 -2.41 8.40 16.73
C GLU A 121 -2.80 8.17 18.19
N SER A 122 -4.01 8.58 18.59
CA SER A 122 -4.58 8.27 19.92
C SER A 122 -4.77 6.77 20.12
N MET A 123 -5.28 6.06 19.11
CA MET A 123 -5.42 4.60 19.13
C MET A 123 -4.06 3.92 19.35
N LEU A 124 -3.03 4.33 18.63
CA LEU A 124 -1.68 3.80 18.81
C LEU A 124 -1.14 4.06 20.22
N ALA A 125 -1.28 5.29 20.73
CA ALA A 125 -0.88 5.64 22.09
C ALA A 125 -1.58 4.75 23.14
N ASP A 126 -2.88 4.51 22.98
CA ASP A 126 -3.65 3.66 23.91
C ASP A 126 -3.22 2.19 23.82
N LYS A 127 -2.86 1.68 22.61
CA LYS A 127 -2.31 0.32 22.47
C LYS A 127 -0.95 0.17 23.14
N PHE A 128 -0.10 1.20 23.07
CA PHE A 128 1.19 1.23 23.77
C PHE A 128 1.00 1.31 25.29
N ASN A 129 0.19 2.26 25.76
CA ASN A 129 -0.10 2.44 27.19
C ASN A 129 -0.70 1.21 27.86
N SER A 130 -1.56 0.48 27.13
CA SER A 130 -2.17 -0.76 27.63
C SER A 130 -1.29 -2.01 27.48
N GLY A 131 -0.14 -1.90 26.81
CA GLY A 131 0.75 -3.04 26.53
C GLY A 131 0.16 -4.05 25.53
N GLN A 132 -0.90 -3.69 24.81
CA GLN A 132 -1.46 -4.53 23.74
C GLN A 132 -0.53 -4.62 22.53
N LEU A 133 0.21 -3.55 22.24
CA LEU A 133 1.28 -3.50 21.26
C LEU A 133 2.53 -2.89 21.90
N PRO A 134 3.74 -3.31 21.53
CA PRO A 134 4.95 -2.64 21.96
C PRO A 134 5.09 -1.27 21.28
N GLU A 135 5.63 -0.28 21.98
CA GLU A 135 6.14 0.94 21.37
C GLU A 135 7.55 0.65 20.84
N ASP A 136 7.62 0.15 19.60
CA ASP A 136 8.85 -0.34 18.99
C ASP A 136 9.49 0.76 18.12
N PRO A 137 10.75 1.15 18.35
CA PRO A 137 11.43 2.13 17.52
C PRO A 137 11.63 1.69 16.06
N ASN A 138 11.55 0.39 15.76
CA ASN A 138 11.57 -0.17 14.42
C ASN A 138 10.16 -0.59 13.95
N GLY A 139 9.12 -0.26 14.72
CA GLY A 139 7.74 -0.65 14.46
C GLY A 139 7.12 0.10 13.28
N ILE A 140 6.38 -0.64 12.46
CA ILE A 140 5.42 -0.13 11.48
C ILE A 140 4.04 -0.62 11.89
N TYR A 141 3.10 0.30 12.10
CA TYR A 141 1.77 -0.03 12.59
C TYR A 141 0.74 0.14 11.48
N ILE A 142 0.00 -0.92 11.19
CA ILE A 142 -0.99 -0.97 10.13
C ILE A 142 -2.38 -0.99 10.76
N VAL A 143 -3.15 0.07 10.57
CA VAL A 143 -4.57 0.10 10.96
C VAL A 143 -5.42 -0.32 9.77
N ILE A 144 -6.14 -1.42 9.90
CA ILE A 144 -7.04 -1.93 8.86
C ILE A 144 -8.48 -1.76 9.38
N GLY A 145 -9.23 -0.86 8.73
CA GLY A 145 -10.63 -0.62 9.07
C GLY A 145 -11.54 -1.70 8.49
N SER A 146 -12.57 -2.11 9.24
CA SER A 146 -13.67 -2.92 8.72
C SER A 146 -14.52 -2.15 7.70
N ALA A 147 -15.49 -2.81 7.05
CA ALA A 147 -16.24 -2.20 5.94
C ALA A 147 -17.11 -0.99 6.32
N ASP A 148 -17.39 -0.79 7.60
CA ASP A 148 -18.10 0.36 8.14
C ASP A 148 -17.17 1.52 8.54
N ILE A 149 -15.84 1.33 8.50
CA ILE A 149 -14.85 2.35 8.84
C ILE A 149 -14.43 3.12 7.59
N SER A 150 -14.29 4.44 7.72
CA SER A 150 -13.78 5.36 6.70
C SER A 150 -12.65 6.25 7.25
N SER A 151 -11.93 6.89 6.35
CA SER A 151 -11.01 7.97 6.67
C SER A 151 -10.82 8.89 5.46
N ASN A 152 -11.38 10.09 5.54
CA ASN A 152 -11.17 11.10 4.50
C ASN A 152 -9.76 11.67 4.53
N GLU A 153 -9.17 11.82 5.72
CA GLU A 153 -7.80 12.33 5.89
C GLU A 153 -6.73 11.37 5.37
N ALA A 154 -7.01 10.06 5.41
CA ALA A 154 -6.15 9.04 4.83
C ALA A 154 -6.44 8.79 3.34
N GLY A 155 -7.31 9.58 2.71
CA GLY A 155 -7.61 9.47 1.28
C GLY A 155 -8.34 8.18 0.87
N PHE A 156 -8.84 7.39 1.82
CA PHE A 156 -9.55 6.16 1.51
C PHE A 156 -10.88 6.46 0.82
N CYS A 157 -11.18 5.73 -0.25
CA CYS A 157 -12.31 5.98 -1.14
C CYS A 157 -12.27 7.34 -1.89
N VAL A 158 -11.15 8.00 -1.93
CA VAL A 158 -10.94 9.20 -2.74
C VAL A 158 -10.33 8.81 -4.08
N PRO A 159 -10.91 9.24 -5.22
CA PRO A 159 -10.37 8.91 -6.54
C PRO A 159 -8.91 9.33 -6.69
N SER A 160 -8.09 8.42 -7.20
CA SER A 160 -6.64 8.65 -7.44
C SER A 160 -5.79 8.97 -6.21
N ALA A 161 -6.31 8.82 -5.00
CA ALA A 161 -5.47 8.90 -3.80
C ALA A 161 -4.63 7.63 -3.68
N PRO A 162 -3.30 7.74 -3.45
CA PRO A 162 -2.48 6.58 -3.15
C PRO A 162 -2.84 5.99 -1.77
N PRO A 163 -2.50 4.72 -1.51
CA PRO A 163 -2.62 4.16 -0.17
C PRO A 163 -1.85 4.99 0.87
N PHE A 164 -2.53 5.31 1.97
CA PHE A 164 -2.03 6.25 2.97
C PHE A 164 -0.95 5.64 3.86
N HIS A 165 0.15 6.36 4.01
CA HIS A 165 1.18 6.11 5.01
C HIS A 165 1.76 7.42 5.54
N THR A 166 2.26 7.42 6.77
CA THR A 166 2.87 8.59 7.40
C THR A 166 3.65 8.21 8.66
N ALA A 167 4.23 9.21 9.32
CA ALA A 167 4.67 9.10 10.71
C ALA A 167 4.08 10.24 11.53
N GLY A 168 3.65 9.90 12.75
CA GLY A 168 3.17 10.84 13.77
C GLY A 168 4.12 10.91 14.96
N ILE A 169 3.93 11.89 15.83
CA ILE A 169 4.67 12.00 17.08
C ILE A 169 3.80 11.46 18.22
N ILE A 170 4.18 10.33 18.79
CA ILE A 170 3.52 9.69 19.92
C ILE A 170 4.57 9.53 21.02
N HIS A 171 4.23 9.91 22.26
CA HIS A 171 5.13 9.91 23.41
C HIS A 171 6.50 10.60 23.16
N GLY A 172 6.55 11.55 22.22
CA GLY A 172 7.76 12.27 21.85
C GLY A 172 8.64 11.60 20.80
N GLY A 173 8.27 10.40 20.32
CA GLY A 173 8.94 9.66 19.25
C GLY A 173 8.16 9.63 17.94
N TYR A 174 8.87 9.44 16.82
CA TYR A 174 8.22 9.19 15.53
C TYR A 174 7.71 7.75 15.46
N VAL A 175 6.40 7.60 15.31
CA VAL A 175 5.73 6.32 15.08
C VAL A 175 5.25 6.26 13.64
N ARG A 176 5.65 5.23 12.90
CA ARG A 176 5.31 5.03 11.48
C ARG A 176 4.05 4.20 11.39
N TYR A 177 3.08 4.70 10.65
CA TYR A 177 1.82 3.99 10.50
C TYR A 177 1.18 4.18 9.14
N MET A 178 0.25 3.32 8.82
CA MET A 178 -0.60 3.41 7.64
C MET A 178 -2.04 3.05 8.00
N PHE A 179 -2.97 3.55 7.20
CA PHE A 179 -4.38 3.18 7.28
C PHE A 179 -4.81 2.54 5.95
N LEU A 180 -5.48 1.39 6.06
CA LEU A 180 -6.09 0.70 4.94
C LEU A 180 -7.57 0.49 5.24
N GLY A 181 -8.44 1.02 4.38
CA GLY A 181 -9.87 0.78 4.48
C GLY A 181 -10.27 -0.53 3.83
N HIS A 182 -11.40 -1.09 4.26
CA HIS A 182 -11.92 -2.34 3.71
C HIS A 182 -12.37 -2.16 2.25
N PRO A 183 -11.88 -2.98 1.30
CA PRO A 183 -12.16 -2.79 -0.12
C PRO A 183 -13.65 -2.84 -0.50
N ASN A 184 -14.46 -3.60 0.21
CA ASN A 184 -15.90 -3.69 -0.06
C ASN A 184 -16.67 -2.38 0.20
N ARG A 185 -16.06 -1.41 0.90
CA ARG A 185 -16.67 -0.10 1.11
C ARG A 185 -16.71 0.73 -0.19
N CYS A 186 -15.68 0.65 -1.01
CA CYS A 186 -15.57 1.36 -2.29
C CYS A 186 -14.81 0.52 -3.33
N PRO A 187 -15.40 -0.59 -3.82
CA PRO A 187 -14.70 -1.58 -4.63
C PRO A 187 -14.08 -0.99 -5.91
N SER A 188 -14.79 -0.02 -6.53
CA SER A 188 -14.34 0.63 -7.77
C SER A 188 -13.11 1.55 -7.58
N LEU A 189 -12.79 1.92 -6.35
CA LEU A 189 -11.65 2.78 -6.02
C LEU A 189 -10.55 2.02 -5.31
N ALA A 190 -10.91 1.14 -4.36
CA ALA A 190 -9.96 0.41 -3.54
C ALA A 190 -9.21 -0.69 -4.31
N GLY A 191 -9.83 -1.29 -5.32
CA GLY A 191 -9.24 -2.39 -6.08
C GLY A 191 -9.81 -2.50 -7.50
N PRO A 192 -9.73 -1.44 -8.34
CA PRO A 192 -10.38 -1.40 -9.64
C PRO A 192 -9.83 -2.45 -10.63
N TRP A 193 -8.67 -3.04 -10.35
CA TRP A 193 -8.04 -4.11 -11.15
C TRP A 193 -8.58 -5.52 -10.87
N PHE A 194 -9.39 -5.69 -9.82
CA PHE A 194 -10.14 -6.90 -9.55
C PHE A 194 -11.64 -6.65 -9.70
N SER A 195 -12.36 -7.66 -10.17
CA SER A 195 -13.82 -7.68 -10.05
C SER A 195 -14.22 -8.21 -8.68
N PRO A 196 -15.08 -7.54 -7.90
CA PRO A 196 -15.53 -8.04 -6.61
C PRO A 196 -16.19 -9.43 -6.65
N SER A 197 -16.75 -9.81 -7.81
CA SER A 197 -17.38 -11.10 -8.06
C SER A 197 -16.53 -12.04 -8.93
N GLY A 198 -15.35 -11.58 -9.36
CA GLY A 198 -14.43 -12.36 -10.19
C GLY A 198 -13.43 -13.18 -9.35
N PRO A 199 -12.65 -14.07 -9.99
CA PRO A 199 -11.60 -14.79 -9.30
C PRO A 199 -10.48 -13.85 -8.87
N THR A 200 -10.04 -13.99 -7.62
CA THR A 200 -8.85 -13.33 -7.07
C THR A 200 -7.84 -14.39 -6.61
N PRO A 201 -6.54 -14.09 -6.50
CA PRO A 201 -5.50 -15.10 -6.26
C PRO A 201 -5.79 -16.07 -5.10
N ASN A 202 -6.33 -15.53 -4.01
CA ASN A 202 -6.68 -16.32 -2.82
C ASN A 202 -8.19 -16.60 -2.69
N GLY A 203 -9.00 -16.27 -3.72
CA GLY A 203 -10.45 -16.42 -3.69
C GLY A 203 -11.15 -15.46 -2.70
N ASN A 204 -10.46 -14.45 -2.23
CA ASN A 204 -10.95 -13.46 -1.27
C ASN A 204 -10.63 -12.05 -1.77
N TYR A 205 -11.64 -11.35 -2.29
CA TYR A 205 -11.47 -10.01 -2.86
C TYR A 205 -10.87 -9.02 -1.85
N ALA A 206 -11.38 -9.01 -0.61
CA ALA A 206 -10.93 -8.05 0.39
C ALA A 206 -9.46 -8.28 0.77
N GLY A 207 -9.06 -9.52 1.04
CA GLY A 207 -7.68 -9.86 1.39
C GLY A 207 -6.70 -9.55 0.26
N ASP A 208 -7.04 -9.94 -0.98
CA ASP A 208 -6.16 -9.73 -2.13
C ASP A 208 -5.97 -8.25 -2.47
N VAL A 209 -7.03 -7.43 -2.36
CA VAL A 209 -6.93 -5.98 -2.56
C VAL A 209 -6.19 -5.30 -1.41
N LEU A 210 -6.46 -5.70 -0.16
CA LEU A 210 -5.74 -5.17 1.02
C LEU A 210 -4.24 -5.40 0.88
N VAL A 211 -3.80 -6.58 0.49
CA VAL A 211 -2.38 -6.89 0.30
C VAL A 211 -1.74 -6.01 -0.78
N ALA A 212 -2.42 -5.80 -1.91
CA ALA A 212 -1.90 -4.94 -2.98
C ALA A 212 -1.76 -3.46 -2.53
N ASN A 213 -2.73 -2.95 -1.78
CA ASN A 213 -2.65 -1.59 -1.22
C ASN A 213 -1.64 -1.50 -0.06
N LEU A 214 -1.54 -2.53 0.77
CA LEU A 214 -0.59 -2.61 1.87
C LEU A 214 0.85 -2.50 1.36
N VAL A 215 1.20 -3.30 0.37
CA VAL A 215 2.57 -3.30 -0.17
C VAL A 215 2.91 -1.99 -0.85
N HIS A 216 1.95 -1.32 -1.50
CA HIS A 216 2.13 0.01 -2.05
C HIS A 216 2.49 1.00 -0.93
N ALA A 217 1.66 1.09 0.12
CA ALA A 217 1.91 1.97 1.27
C ALA A 217 3.23 1.62 1.99
N LEU A 218 3.55 0.33 2.15
CA LEU A 218 4.78 -0.13 2.79
C LEU A 218 6.02 0.32 2.03
N ASN A 219 6.03 0.20 0.70
CA ASN A 219 7.14 0.65 -0.13
C ASN A 219 7.37 2.17 -0.02
N GLY A 220 6.30 2.97 -0.05
CA GLY A 220 6.38 4.41 0.18
C GLY A 220 6.90 4.72 1.58
N LEU A 221 6.32 4.10 2.61
CA LEU A 221 6.70 4.34 4.00
C LEU A 221 8.18 4.05 4.28
N VAL A 222 8.75 2.98 3.75
CA VAL A 222 10.16 2.65 4.02
C VAL A 222 11.14 3.57 3.32
N THR A 223 10.76 4.12 2.17
CA THR A 223 11.64 5.00 1.39
C THR A 223 11.41 6.49 1.63
N ASN A 224 10.24 6.86 2.17
CA ASN A 224 9.84 8.26 2.36
C ASN A 224 8.89 8.47 3.56
N PRO A 225 9.25 8.03 4.78
CA PRO A 225 8.34 7.99 5.94
C PRO A 225 7.77 9.35 6.36
N LEU A 226 8.46 10.45 6.06
CA LEU A 226 8.05 11.81 6.42
C LEU A 226 7.69 12.67 5.19
N GLY A 227 7.62 12.09 3.98
CA GLY A 227 7.32 12.81 2.74
C GLY A 227 8.43 13.74 2.25
N ASN A 228 9.67 13.59 2.74
CA ASN A 228 10.81 14.46 2.42
C ASN A 228 12.11 13.69 2.08
N ALA A 229 12.02 12.40 1.76
CA ALA A 229 13.17 11.57 1.42
C ALA A 229 13.23 11.23 -0.08
N TRP A 230 12.58 10.18 -0.55
CA TRP A 230 12.67 9.73 -1.94
C TRP A 230 11.36 9.95 -2.71
N PHE A 231 11.36 10.89 -3.60
CA PHE A 231 10.29 11.13 -4.59
C PHE A 231 10.85 11.77 -5.85
N ASP A 232 10.10 11.75 -6.94
CA ASP A 232 10.51 12.39 -8.18
C ASP A 232 10.06 13.86 -8.23
N ARG A 233 10.41 14.57 -9.31
CA ARG A 233 10.04 15.98 -9.51
C ARG A 233 8.53 16.26 -9.55
N TYR A 234 7.70 15.26 -9.64
CA TYR A 234 6.23 15.37 -9.60
C TYR A 234 5.64 14.97 -8.24
N GLY A 235 6.50 14.62 -7.27
CA GLY A 235 6.10 14.14 -5.95
C GLY A 235 5.70 12.67 -5.92
N LEU A 236 5.95 11.91 -7.00
CA LEU A 236 5.65 10.49 -7.05
C LEU A 236 6.69 9.68 -6.30
N GLU A 237 6.23 8.78 -5.46
CA GLU A 237 7.06 7.81 -4.77
C GLU A 237 7.33 6.58 -5.65
N ASN A 238 8.02 5.61 -5.11
CA ASN A 238 8.48 4.43 -5.83
C ASN A 238 7.36 3.66 -6.55
N THR A 239 6.36 3.15 -5.84
CA THR A 239 5.25 2.38 -6.45
C THR A 239 4.33 3.26 -7.30
N ASP A 240 4.15 4.55 -6.96
CA ASP A 240 3.35 5.51 -7.74
C ASP A 240 3.83 5.66 -9.18
N LYS A 241 5.12 5.43 -9.42
CA LYS A 241 5.71 5.51 -10.76
C LYS A 241 5.32 4.34 -11.64
N CYS A 242 4.88 3.23 -11.04
CA CYS A 242 4.61 1.99 -11.74
C CYS A 242 3.13 1.87 -12.09
N VAL A 243 2.68 2.77 -12.95
CA VAL A 243 1.31 2.80 -13.48
C VAL A 243 1.30 2.60 -15.00
N ASP A 244 0.19 2.07 -15.50
CA ASP A 244 -0.07 1.92 -16.92
C ASP A 244 -0.55 3.24 -17.57
N ALA A 245 -0.86 3.21 -18.86
CA ALA A 245 -1.33 4.39 -19.59
C ALA A 245 -2.67 4.94 -19.09
N SER A 246 -3.45 4.17 -18.35
CA SER A 246 -4.72 4.60 -17.72
C SER A 246 -4.51 5.16 -16.30
N GLY A 247 -3.28 5.13 -15.78
CA GLY A 247 -2.95 5.55 -14.43
C GLY A 247 -3.25 4.48 -13.37
N GLN A 248 -3.55 3.25 -13.78
CA GLN A 248 -3.74 2.13 -12.87
C GLN A 248 -2.39 1.46 -12.55
N PRO A 249 -2.25 0.81 -11.38
CA PRO A 249 -1.05 0.08 -11.06
C PRO A 249 -0.64 -0.91 -12.14
N SER A 250 0.62 -0.88 -12.52
CA SER A 250 1.20 -1.87 -13.44
C SER A 250 1.57 -3.13 -12.66
N PHE A 251 1.15 -4.29 -13.16
CA PHE A 251 1.42 -5.59 -12.55
C PHE A 251 2.51 -6.39 -13.28
N GLY A 252 3.01 -5.87 -14.40
CA GLY A 252 4.00 -6.55 -15.22
C GLY A 252 3.51 -7.87 -15.78
N GLN A 253 4.40 -8.86 -15.87
CA GLN A 253 4.04 -10.19 -16.34
C GLN A 253 3.23 -10.94 -15.29
N THR A 254 2.11 -11.54 -15.70
CA THR A 254 1.23 -12.30 -14.83
C THR A 254 1.07 -13.73 -15.31
N TYR A 255 0.66 -14.62 -14.41
CA TYR A 255 0.23 -15.98 -14.68
C TYR A 255 -1.17 -16.23 -14.12
N LEU A 256 -1.78 -17.34 -14.48
CA LEU A 256 -3.07 -17.75 -13.93
C LEU A 256 -2.85 -18.76 -12.78
N THR A 257 -3.53 -18.54 -11.68
CA THR A 257 -3.61 -19.45 -10.54
C THR A 257 -4.56 -20.63 -10.87
N ALA A 258 -4.61 -21.63 -10.01
CA ALA A 258 -5.48 -22.79 -10.21
C ALA A 258 -6.97 -22.45 -10.30
N ASN A 259 -7.42 -21.36 -9.67
CA ASN A 259 -8.80 -20.86 -9.74
C ASN A 259 -9.05 -19.89 -10.91
N GLY A 260 -8.05 -19.71 -11.81
CA GLY A 260 -8.15 -18.82 -12.97
C GLY A 260 -7.92 -17.34 -12.69
N ALA A 261 -7.50 -16.97 -11.48
CA ALA A 261 -7.15 -15.59 -11.15
C ALA A 261 -5.78 -15.20 -11.71
N ARG A 262 -5.59 -13.90 -11.97
CA ARG A 262 -4.27 -13.36 -12.30
C ARG A 262 -3.42 -13.19 -11.04
N ALA A 263 -2.17 -13.64 -11.10
CA ALA A 263 -1.15 -13.39 -10.09
C ALA A 263 0.19 -13.07 -10.76
N ASN A 264 1.14 -12.48 -10.03
CA ASN A 264 2.47 -12.17 -10.54
C ASN A 264 3.60 -12.54 -9.57
N ILE A 265 3.27 -12.98 -8.36
CA ILE A 265 4.26 -13.44 -7.39
C ILE A 265 3.66 -14.54 -6.50
N LYS A 266 4.50 -15.50 -6.13
CA LYS A 266 4.19 -16.49 -5.10
C LYS A 266 5.07 -16.23 -3.88
N LEU A 267 4.43 -16.07 -2.71
CA LEU A 267 5.10 -15.90 -1.42
C LEU A 267 4.58 -16.97 -0.47
N GLY A 268 5.49 -17.79 0.07
CA GLY A 268 5.09 -18.95 0.84
C GLY A 268 4.20 -19.91 0.04
N LEU A 269 2.99 -20.13 0.54
CA LEU A 269 2.00 -21.01 -0.10
C LEU A 269 0.96 -20.26 -0.93
N ARG A 270 0.95 -18.91 -0.91
CA ARG A 270 -0.06 -18.10 -1.58
C ARG A 270 0.46 -17.43 -2.83
N ASP A 271 -0.44 -17.25 -3.78
CA ASP A 271 -0.23 -16.41 -4.96
C ASP A 271 -0.79 -15.00 -4.70
N PHE A 272 -0.13 -13.96 -5.20
CA PHE A 272 -0.57 -12.58 -5.06
C PHE A 272 -0.48 -11.84 -6.39
N LEU A 273 -1.29 -10.79 -6.55
CA LEU A 273 -1.16 -9.80 -7.61
C LEU A 273 -0.74 -8.47 -6.99
N LEU A 274 0.56 -8.20 -6.99
CA LEU A 274 1.14 -7.00 -6.42
C LEU A 274 1.46 -5.97 -7.49
N PRO A 275 1.26 -4.66 -7.22
CA PRO A 275 1.78 -3.61 -8.11
C PRO A 275 3.29 -3.73 -8.23
N GLN A 276 3.83 -3.42 -9.42
CA GLN A 276 5.28 -3.31 -9.58
C GLN A 276 5.82 -2.19 -8.70
N ASN A 277 7.08 -2.34 -8.26
CA ASN A 277 7.80 -1.30 -7.55
C ASN A 277 8.94 -0.75 -8.42
N TRP A 278 9.32 0.53 -8.21
CA TRP A 278 10.37 1.17 -8.98
C TRP A 278 11.75 0.80 -8.46
N VAL A 279 12.54 0.14 -9.31
CA VAL A 279 13.98 -0.10 -9.07
C VAL A 279 14.72 1.20 -9.31
N ASN A 280 15.36 1.76 -8.28
CA ASN A 280 16.08 3.01 -8.35
C ASN A 280 17.55 2.79 -8.75
N ASP A 281 17.77 2.20 -9.92
CA ASP A 281 19.07 2.06 -10.55
C ASP A 281 19.34 3.18 -11.57
N ARG A 282 20.45 3.09 -12.31
CA ARG A 282 20.83 4.12 -13.31
C ARG A 282 19.74 4.39 -14.35
N LYS A 283 19.00 3.36 -14.75
CA LYS A 283 17.97 3.44 -15.81
C LYS A 283 16.61 3.74 -15.23
N GLY A 284 16.34 3.19 -14.05
CA GLY A 284 15.03 3.16 -13.42
C GLY A 284 14.04 2.27 -14.21
N ARG A 285 13.31 1.42 -13.52
CA ARG A 285 12.29 0.57 -14.14
C ARG A 285 11.30 0.06 -13.10
N CYS A 286 10.08 -0.23 -13.54
CA CYS A 286 9.13 -0.98 -12.77
C CYS A 286 9.45 -2.49 -12.83
N ALA A 287 9.45 -3.15 -11.69
CA ALA A 287 9.80 -4.57 -11.62
C ALA A 287 9.09 -5.28 -10.45
N MET A 288 9.11 -6.62 -10.49
CA MET A 288 8.66 -7.51 -9.42
C MET A 288 9.85 -8.09 -8.62
N SER A 289 11.07 -7.78 -9.03
CA SER A 289 12.30 -8.20 -8.34
C SER A 289 13.46 -7.28 -8.74
N LEU A 290 14.48 -7.27 -7.89
CA LEU A 290 15.74 -6.57 -8.16
C LEU A 290 16.52 -7.24 -9.28
#